data_628cd43fce0a4c258b45e7f66228e0b0
#
_entry.id   628cd43fce0a4c258b45e7f66228e0b0
#
_cell.length_a   1.000
_cell.length_b   1.000
_cell.length_c   1.000
_cell.angle_alpha   90.00
_cell.angle_beta   90.00
_cell.angle_gamma   90.00
#
_symmetry.space_group_name_H-M   'P 1'
#
loop_
_entity.id
_entity.type
_entity.pdbx_description
1 polymer ?
#
loop_
_entity_poly.entity_id
_entity_poly.type
_entity_poly.pdbx_seq_one_letter_code
_entity_poly.pdbx_strand_id
1 'polypeptide(L)'
;MNLFKIEAGTAQHIGNRPRQNDRVAVLTGARAPGYVLALLSDGLNGPAGAEQVLHTAKQIFDGFKPGDGPNPERLAQLLRDIVEETHLVIKMNAVTTGEEAHASFVGLLLSPHGEAVWAHVGDSRLYRFEEGEPVLRTNDEAYIEHLIGLDKLSVEAARNHRRSKLLLNVLGNSRKEPFVTVGWQMGMAPGDQFLLCSDGLWHFFTDAELGAALARSTPRQASEMLIAKAAERSQGKGGNCSMVIVKLVKPVQP
;
A
#
# COMPACT_ATOMS: atom_id res chain seq x y z
N MET A 1 -2.24 -25.44 -10.47
CA MET A 1 -2.62 -24.66 -11.66
C MET A 1 -2.94 -23.26 -11.18
N ASN A 2 -2.32 -22.20 -11.70
CA ASN A 2 -2.63 -20.84 -11.25
C ASN A 2 -4.06 -20.48 -11.68
N LEU A 3 -4.87 -19.99 -10.76
CA LEU A 3 -6.26 -19.60 -11.01
C LEU A 3 -6.36 -18.40 -11.96
N PHE A 4 -5.33 -17.56 -12.00
CA PHE A 4 -5.24 -16.34 -12.80
C PHE A 4 -3.80 -15.98 -13.13
N LYS A 5 -3.62 -15.09 -14.08
CA LYS A 5 -2.39 -14.34 -14.35
C LYS A 5 -2.53 -12.94 -13.74
N ILE A 6 -1.43 -12.39 -13.26
CA ILE A 6 -1.39 -11.03 -12.70
C ILE A 6 -0.80 -10.09 -13.75
N GLU A 7 -1.52 -8.99 -14.02
CA GLU A 7 -1.01 -7.85 -14.75
C GLU A 7 -0.88 -6.67 -13.79
N ALA A 8 0.20 -5.91 -13.91
CA ALA A 8 0.44 -4.77 -13.05
C ALA A 8 0.89 -3.54 -13.85
N GLY A 9 0.61 -2.37 -13.30
CA GLY A 9 1.07 -1.08 -13.79
C GLY A 9 1.42 -0.18 -12.60
N THR A 10 2.47 0.61 -12.75
CA THR A 10 2.90 1.58 -11.73
C THR A 10 3.11 2.93 -12.36
N ALA A 11 2.81 4.00 -11.63
CA ALA A 11 3.13 5.35 -12.04
C ALA A 11 3.50 6.20 -10.82
N GLN A 12 4.41 7.15 -11.03
CA GLN A 12 4.85 8.11 -10.02
C GLN A 12 5.01 9.48 -10.65
N HIS A 13 4.63 10.52 -9.91
CA HIS A 13 4.83 11.92 -10.28
C HIS A 13 5.32 12.69 -9.06
N ILE A 14 6.34 13.52 -9.27
CA ILE A 14 6.99 14.27 -8.18
C ILE A 14 6.10 15.38 -7.60
N GLY A 15 5.09 15.84 -8.36
CA GLY A 15 4.28 17.00 -7.98
C GLY A 15 5.10 18.28 -7.94
N ASN A 16 4.84 19.10 -6.93
CA ASN A 16 5.61 20.34 -6.67
C ASN A 16 6.74 20.15 -5.63
N ARG A 17 7.07 18.90 -5.31
CA ARG A 17 8.13 18.59 -4.33
C ARG A 17 9.51 18.62 -5.00
N PRO A 18 10.57 18.93 -4.26
CA PRO A 18 11.93 18.90 -4.78
C PRO A 18 12.44 17.49 -5.07
N ARG A 19 11.83 16.46 -4.44
CA ARG A 19 12.21 15.05 -4.55
C ARG A 19 11.00 14.15 -4.55
N GLN A 20 11.15 12.98 -5.21
CA GLN A 20 10.20 11.89 -5.10
C GLN A 20 10.53 11.06 -3.86
N ASN A 21 9.68 11.14 -2.85
CA ASN A 21 9.84 10.44 -1.57
C ASN A 21 9.10 9.11 -1.56
N ASP A 22 8.06 8.95 -2.38
CA ASP A 22 7.32 7.70 -2.46
C ASP A 22 8.15 6.60 -3.14
N ARG A 23 7.88 5.36 -2.77
CA ARG A 23 8.40 4.18 -3.45
C ARG A 23 7.28 3.19 -3.71
N VAL A 24 7.36 2.54 -4.88
CA VAL A 24 6.43 1.50 -5.30
C VAL A 24 7.19 0.29 -5.82
N ALA A 25 6.66 -0.90 -5.59
CA ALA A 25 7.21 -2.12 -6.17
C ALA A 25 6.13 -3.18 -6.41
N VAL A 26 6.40 -4.05 -7.39
CA VAL A 26 5.72 -5.33 -7.60
C VAL A 26 6.81 -6.39 -7.62
N LEU A 27 6.80 -7.24 -6.60
CA LEU A 27 7.83 -8.25 -6.36
C LEU A 27 7.28 -9.65 -6.62
N THR A 28 8.12 -10.51 -7.19
CA THR A 28 7.89 -11.96 -7.32
C THR A 28 9.02 -12.68 -6.60
N GLY A 29 8.69 -13.71 -5.84
CA GLY A 29 9.68 -14.47 -5.07
C GLY A 29 10.12 -15.75 -5.80
N ALA A 30 11.42 -15.95 -5.98
CA ALA A 30 11.94 -17.19 -6.57
C ALA A 30 11.60 -18.44 -5.74
N ARG A 31 11.44 -18.27 -4.41
CA ARG A 31 11.09 -19.34 -3.47
C ARG A 31 9.57 -19.47 -3.26
N ALA A 32 8.79 -18.56 -3.80
CA ALA A 32 7.34 -18.51 -3.70
C ALA A 32 6.72 -18.32 -5.10
N PRO A 33 6.83 -19.31 -5.99
CA PRO A 33 6.32 -19.19 -7.35
C PRO A 33 4.81 -18.96 -7.36
N GLY A 34 4.36 -17.97 -8.16
CA GLY A 34 2.97 -17.58 -8.25
C GLY A 34 2.50 -16.58 -7.16
N TYR A 35 3.31 -16.33 -6.15
CA TYR A 35 3.04 -15.25 -5.17
C TYR A 35 3.56 -13.92 -5.70
N VAL A 36 2.79 -12.85 -5.48
CA VAL A 36 3.14 -11.49 -5.88
C VAL A 36 2.89 -10.55 -4.70
N LEU A 37 3.90 -9.77 -4.36
CA LEU A 37 3.79 -8.69 -3.38
C LEU A 37 3.83 -7.34 -4.13
N ALA A 38 2.71 -6.62 -4.13
CA ALA A 38 2.63 -5.23 -4.54
C ALA A 38 2.70 -4.33 -3.30
N LEU A 39 3.49 -3.28 -3.34
CA LEU A 39 3.62 -2.36 -2.21
C LEU A 39 3.83 -0.91 -2.65
N LEU A 40 3.41 0.00 -1.78
CA LEU A 40 3.63 1.43 -1.89
C LEU A 40 3.95 1.97 -0.49
N SER A 41 4.88 2.92 -0.45
CA SER A 41 5.28 3.64 0.75
C SER A 41 5.49 5.11 0.41
N ASP A 42 4.88 6.00 1.17
CA ASP A 42 5.13 7.45 1.15
C ASP A 42 6.18 7.79 2.23
N GLY A 43 7.27 8.42 1.79
CA GLY A 43 8.37 8.84 2.66
C GLY A 43 8.16 10.24 3.23
N LEU A 44 8.08 10.34 4.56
CA LEU A 44 8.01 11.61 5.27
C LEU A 44 9.43 12.03 5.68
N ASN A 45 9.72 13.33 5.55
CA ASN A 45 11.05 13.93 5.78
C ASN A 45 12.13 13.43 4.79
N GLY A 46 11.73 12.97 3.62
CA GLY A 46 12.64 12.47 2.59
C GLY A 46 12.36 11.01 2.20
N PRO A 47 13.09 10.46 1.23
CA PRO A 47 12.81 9.13 0.69
C PRO A 47 13.31 7.96 1.55
N ALA A 48 14.19 8.20 2.51
CA ALA A 48 14.93 7.15 3.23
C ALA A 48 14.01 6.14 3.93
N GLY A 49 12.88 6.60 4.52
CA GLY A 49 11.89 5.72 5.14
C GLY A 49 11.25 4.77 4.13
N ALA A 50 10.79 5.30 3.00
CA ALA A 50 10.15 4.51 1.95
C ALA A 50 11.16 3.59 1.24
N GLU A 51 12.41 3.99 1.08
CA GLU A 51 13.49 3.14 0.58
C GLU A 51 13.75 1.96 1.49
N GLN A 52 13.74 2.19 2.81
CA GLN A 52 13.89 1.11 3.80
C GLN A 52 12.72 0.13 3.73
N VAL A 53 11.47 0.61 3.55
CA VAL A 53 10.30 -0.26 3.33
C VAL A 53 10.55 -1.21 2.17
N LEU A 54 10.97 -0.68 1.01
CA LEU A 54 11.23 -1.52 -0.17
C LEU A 54 12.34 -2.53 0.07
N HIS A 55 13.43 -2.10 0.70
CA HIS A 55 14.58 -2.96 0.97
C HIS A 55 14.17 -4.13 1.88
N THR A 56 13.54 -3.84 3.01
CA THR A 56 13.09 -4.85 3.97
C THR A 56 12.05 -5.78 3.36
N ALA A 57 11.05 -5.23 2.64
CA ALA A 57 10.03 -6.04 1.98
C ALA A 57 10.64 -7.02 0.97
N LYS A 58 11.60 -6.55 0.16
CA LYS A 58 12.31 -7.42 -0.78
C LYS A 58 13.09 -8.51 -0.06
N GLN A 59 13.85 -8.17 0.96
CA GLN A 59 14.67 -9.12 1.71
C GLN A 59 13.82 -10.22 2.36
N ILE A 60 12.75 -9.85 3.05
CA ILE A 60 11.85 -10.79 3.73
C ILE A 60 11.10 -11.64 2.70
N PHE A 61 10.60 -11.04 1.61
CA PHE A 61 9.85 -11.75 0.60
C PHE A 61 10.73 -12.72 -0.22
N ASP A 62 11.97 -12.38 -0.52
CA ASP A 62 12.93 -13.27 -1.17
C ASP A 62 13.27 -14.51 -0.30
N GLY A 63 13.18 -14.36 1.02
CA GLY A 63 13.34 -15.46 1.99
C GLY A 63 12.07 -16.29 2.22
N PHE A 64 10.91 -15.79 1.83
CA PHE A 64 9.63 -16.41 2.10
C PHE A 64 9.47 -17.75 1.39
N LYS A 65 9.03 -18.77 2.16
CA LYS A 65 8.68 -20.09 1.66
C LYS A 65 7.22 -20.33 2.05
N PRO A 66 6.28 -20.33 1.11
CA PRO A 66 4.90 -20.70 1.39
C PRO A 66 4.82 -22.13 1.88
N GLY A 67 3.80 -22.43 2.70
CA GLY A 67 3.42 -23.81 3.03
C GLY A 67 2.61 -24.44 1.90
N ASP A 68 2.12 -25.64 2.15
CA ASP A 68 1.22 -26.35 1.24
C ASP A 68 -0.21 -25.78 1.39
N GLY A 69 -0.74 -25.26 0.29
CA GLY A 69 -2.11 -24.73 0.22
C GLY A 69 -2.30 -23.32 0.79
N PRO A 70 -3.57 -22.84 0.82
CA PRO A 70 -3.91 -21.50 1.26
C PRO A 70 -3.71 -21.33 2.78
N ASN A 71 -3.13 -20.21 3.18
CA ASN A 71 -2.92 -19.84 4.58
C ASN A 71 -2.84 -18.31 4.72
N PRO A 72 -3.98 -17.60 4.81
CA PRO A 72 -4.01 -16.15 4.88
C PRO A 72 -3.33 -15.60 6.14
N GLU A 73 -3.36 -16.32 7.29
CA GLU A 73 -2.67 -15.89 8.50
C GLU A 73 -1.15 -15.84 8.31
N ARG A 74 -0.58 -16.82 7.59
CA ARG A 74 0.86 -16.84 7.29
C ARG A 74 1.25 -15.68 6.37
N LEU A 75 0.38 -15.36 5.40
CA LEU A 75 0.59 -14.21 4.51
C LEU A 75 0.44 -12.89 5.27
N ALA A 76 -0.52 -12.82 6.18
CA ALA A 76 -0.70 -11.68 7.09
C ALA A 76 0.52 -11.47 8.00
N GLN A 77 1.08 -12.57 8.53
CA GLN A 77 2.28 -12.52 9.36
C GLN A 77 3.47 -11.99 8.55
N LEU A 78 3.67 -12.43 7.32
CA LEU A 78 4.72 -11.91 6.44
C LEU A 78 4.62 -10.38 6.28
N LEU A 79 3.41 -9.84 6.09
CA LEU A 79 3.23 -8.39 5.99
C LEU A 79 3.49 -7.68 7.32
N ARG A 80 3.14 -8.28 8.46
CA ARG A 80 3.50 -7.75 9.79
C ARG A 80 5.01 -7.75 10.00
N ASP A 81 5.70 -8.83 9.68
CA ASP A 81 7.15 -8.95 9.80
C ASP A 81 7.85 -7.85 8.98
N ILE A 82 7.37 -7.55 7.75
CA ILE A 82 7.88 -6.44 6.94
C ILE A 82 7.72 -5.11 7.66
N VAL A 83 6.56 -4.84 8.22
CA VAL A 83 6.26 -3.58 8.93
C VAL A 83 7.12 -3.45 10.19
N GLU A 84 7.17 -4.49 11.03
CA GLU A 84 7.90 -4.49 12.30
C GLU A 84 9.40 -4.34 12.08
N GLU A 85 9.98 -5.13 11.18
CA GLU A 85 11.41 -5.04 10.85
C GLU A 85 11.77 -3.68 10.25
N THR A 86 10.96 -3.17 9.33
CA THR A 86 11.18 -1.85 8.75
C THR A 86 11.15 -0.76 9.82
N HIS A 87 10.15 -0.80 10.70
CA HIS A 87 10.02 0.16 11.79
C HIS A 87 11.28 0.17 12.68
N LEU A 88 11.75 -1.01 13.08
CA LEU A 88 12.96 -1.16 13.89
C LEU A 88 14.20 -0.62 13.18
N VAL A 89 14.40 -0.98 11.91
CA VAL A 89 15.57 -0.53 11.14
C VAL A 89 15.58 0.99 10.98
N ILE A 90 14.44 1.61 10.67
CA ILE A 90 14.35 3.08 10.55
C ILE A 90 14.72 3.74 11.91
N LYS A 91 14.19 3.21 13.03
CA LYS A 91 14.54 3.73 14.38
C LYS A 91 16.04 3.59 14.69
N MET A 92 16.62 2.45 14.36
CA MET A 92 18.07 2.22 14.56
C MET A 92 18.92 3.18 13.72
N ASN A 93 18.52 3.39 12.45
CA ASN A 93 19.20 4.34 11.57
C ASN A 93 19.12 5.77 12.12
N ALA A 94 17.97 6.19 12.65
CA ALA A 94 17.81 7.51 13.26
C ALA A 94 18.76 7.74 14.44
N VAL A 95 18.99 6.72 15.29
CA VAL A 95 19.96 6.79 16.39
C VAL A 95 21.38 6.97 15.87
N THR A 96 21.72 6.33 14.75
CA THR A 96 23.09 6.36 14.20
C THR A 96 23.37 7.63 13.40
N THR A 97 22.40 8.10 12.61
CA THR A 97 22.57 9.24 11.70
C THR A 97 22.14 10.58 12.32
N GLY A 98 21.30 10.55 13.36
CA GLY A 98 20.64 11.73 13.89
C GLY A 98 19.49 12.26 13.03
N GLU A 99 19.13 11.57 11.93
CA GLU A 99 18.06 11.95 11.01
C GLU A 99 16.82 11.08 11.23
N GLU A 100 15.70 11.68 11.60
CA GLU A 100 14.42 10.99 11.74
C GLU A 100 13.75 10.85 10.37
N ALA A 101 13.73 9.64 9.83
CA ALA A 101 12.94 9.27 8.66
C ALA A 101 11.67 8.57 9.10
N HIS A 102 10.57 8.81 8.37
CA HIS A 102 9.30 8.12 8.58
C HIS A 102 8.71 7.68 7.24
N ALA A 103 7.82 6.70 7.29
CA ALA A 103 7.13 6.25 6.10
C ALA A 103 5.74 5.68 6.40
N SER A 104 4.82 5.81 5.44
CA SER A 104 3.61 4.98 5.38
C SER A 104 3.95 3.60 4.82
N PHE A 105 3.01 2.67 4.94
CA PHE A 105 3.09 1.36 4.30
C PHE A 105 1.70 0.94 3.81
N VAL A 106 1.61 0.49 2.59
CA VAL A 106 0.49 -0.31 2.09
C VAL A 106 1.03 -1.45 1.22
N GLY A 107 0.69 -2.67 1.58
CA GLY A 107 1.12 -3.88 0.89
C GLY A 107 -0.06 -4.80 0.57
N LEU A 108 -0.01 -5.43 -0.60
CA LEU A 108 -0.94 -6.46 -1.07
C LEU A 108 -0.14 -7.70 -1.48
N LEU A 109 -0.41 -8.81 -0.83
CA LEU A 109 0.15 -10.10 -1.16
C LEU A 109 -0.92 -10.99 -1.79
N LEU A 110 -0.67 -11.43 -3.02
CA LEU A 110 -1.54 -12.34 -3.76
C LEU A 110 -0.90 -13.72 -3.84
N SER A 111 -1.70 -14.77 -3.62
CA SER A 111 -1.26 -16.15 -3.75
C SER A 111 -1.84 -16.83 -5.00
N PRO A 112 -1.20 -17.89 -5.51
CA PRO A 112 -1.74 -18.67 -6.61
C PRO A 112 -3.00 -19.47 -6.25
N HIS A 113 -3.38 -19.49 -4.95
CA HIS A 113 -4.55 -20.18 -4.43
C HIS A 113 -5.80 -19.28 -4.31
N GLY A 114 -5.72 -18.03 -4.82
CA GLY A 114 -6.84 -17.08 -4.78
C GLY A 114 -6.99 -16.35 -3.46
N GLU A 115 -5.89 -16.16 -2.73
CA GLU A 115 -5.85 -15.30 -1.54
C GLU A 115 -5.34 -13.92 -1.91
N ALA A 116 -6.01 -12.88 -1.39
CA ALA A 116 -5.52 -11.52 -1.32
C ALA A 116 -5.40 -11.12 0.14
N VAL A 117 -4.20 -10.80 0.59
CA VAL A 117 -3.92 -10.35 1.96
C VAL A 117 -3.26 -9.00 1.89
N TRP A 118 -3.73 -8.05 2.71
CA TRP A 118 -3.19 -6.70 2.72
C TRP A 118 -2.91 -6.22 4.13
N ALA A 119 -1.96 -5.30 4.23
CA ALA A 119 -1.69 -4.56 5.45
C ALA A 119 -1.39 -3.10 5.12
N HIS A 120 -1.74 -2.19 6.04
CA HIS A 120 -1.37 -0.79 5.91
C HIS A 120 -1.06 -0.11 7.25
N VAL A 121 -0.22 0.92 7.16
CA VAL A 121 0.14 1.88 8.21
C VAL A 121 0.17 3.27 7.59
N GLY A 122 -0.52 4.22 8.17
CA GLY A 122 -0.62 5.60 7.67
C GLY A 122 -1.85 5.83 6.81
N ASP A 123 -1.74 6.74 5.85
CA ASP A 123 -2.82 7.25 5.01
C ASP A 123 -2.74 6.87 3.53
N SER A 124 -1.74 6.09 3.16
CA SER A 124 -1.73 5.41 1.85
C SER A 124 -2.80 4.34 1.83
N ARG A 125 -3.51 4.21 0.72
CA ARG A 125 -4.73 3.39 0.63
C ARG A 125 -4.58 2.22 -0.31
N LEU A 126 -5.30 1.14 0.00
CA LEU A 126 -5.63 0.04 -0.90
C LEU A 126 -7.12 0.05 -1.19
N TYR A 127 -7.43 -0.09 -2.47
CA TYR A 127 -8.80 -0.31 -2.98
C TYR A 127 -8.86 -1.66 -3.68
N ARG A 128 -10.01 -2.33 -3.57
CA ARG A 128 -10.38 -3.45 -4.43
C ARG A 128 -11.63 -3.06 -5.21
N PHE A 129 -11.64 -3.41 -6.50
CA PHE A 129 -12.76 -3.18 -7.40
C PHE A 129 -13.19 -4.50 -8.04
N GLU A 130 -14.50 -4.66 -8.16
CA GLU A 130 -15.16 -5.70 -8.95
C GLU A 130 -15.91 -5.01 -10.07
N GLU A 131 -15.61 -5.35 -11.33
CA GLU A 131 -16.24 -4.75 -12.52
C GLU A 131 -16.26 -3.19 -12.53
N GLY A 132 -15.30 -2.59 -11.87
CA GLY A 132 -15.18 -1.13 -11.74
C GLY A 132 -15.88 -0.52 -10.53
N GLU A 133 -16.65 -1.31 -9.77
CA GLU A 133 -17.28 -0.85 -8.54
C GLU A 133 -16.33 -1.05 -7.33
N PRO A 134 -16.18 -0.04 -6.46
CA PRO A 134 -15.36 -0.15 -5.27
C PRO A 134 -16.04 -1.05 -4.23
N VAL A 135 -15.46 -2.22 -3.98
CA VAL A 135 -16.01 -3.19 -3.00
C VAL A 135 -15.23 -3.19 -1.68
N LEU A 136 -14.02 -2.63 -1.66
CA LEU A 136 -13.21 -2.49 -0.46
C LEU A 136 -12.28 -1.27 -0.59
N ARG A 137 -12.12 -0.58 0.51
CA ARG A 137 -11.09 0.44 0.74
C ARG A 137 -10.53 0.28 2.14
N THR A 138 -9.20 0.40 2.30
CA THR A 138 -8.60 0.47 3.64
C THR A 138 -9.11 1.71 4.38
N ASN A 139 -9.32 1.55 5.68
CA ASN A 139 -9.78 2.63 6.54
C ASN A 139 -8.58 3.28 7.23
N ASP A 140 -8.16 4.43 6.72
CA ASP A 140 -7.11 5.25 7.31
C ASP A 140 -7.52 5.86 8.67
N GLU A 141 -8.82 5.89 9.00
CA GLU A 141 -9.34 6.32 10.30
C GLU A 141 -9.24 5.22 11.38
N ALA A 142 -8.97 3.97 11.02
CA ALA A 142 -8.91 2.85 11.97
C ALA A 142 -7.94 3.10 13.14
N TYR A 143 -6.86 3.83 12.91
CA TYR A 143 -5.95 4.25 13.98
C TYR A 143 -6.59 5.23 14.96
N ILE A 144 -7.40 6.16 14.48
CA ILE A 144 -8.15 7.12 15.31
C ILE A 144 -9.21 6.38 16.14
N GLU A 145 -9.94 5.45 15.52
CA GLU A 145 -10.91 4.60 16.20
C GLU A 145 -10.25 3.75 17.29
N HIS A 146 -9.07 3.19 17.01
CA HIS A 146 -8.26 2.47 17.99
C HIS A 146 -7.86 3.35 19.19
N LEU A 147 -7.42 4.61 18.95
CA LEU A 147 -7.06 5.53 20.02
C LEU A 147 -8.27 5.93 20.88
N ILE A 148 -9.45 6.09 20.27
CA ILE A 148 -10.70 6.34 21.01
C ILE A 148 -11.05 5.12 21.88
N GLY A 149 -10.98 3.91 21.33
CA GLY A 149 -11.25 2.65 22.06
C GLY A 149 -10.31 2.37 23.22
N LEU A 150 -9.12 2.98 23.23
CA LEU A 150 -8.17 2.93 24.35
C LEU A 150 -8.30 4.10 25.33
N ASP A 151 -9.34 4.92 25.23
CA ASP A 151 -9.53 6.16 26.01
C ASP A 151 -8.35 7.17 25.92
N LYS A 152 -7.50 7.02 24.93
CA LYS A 152 -6.35 7.91 24.69
C LYS A 152 -6.72 9.16 23.89
N LEU A 153 -7.92 9.19 23.34
CA LEU A 153 -8.42 10.28 22.52
C LEU A 153 -9.94 10.43 22.68
N SER A 154 -10.42 11.63 23.04
CA SER A 154 -11.85 11.91 22.99
C SER A 154 -12.35 12.05 21.55
N VAL A 155 -13.63 11.73 21.31
CA VAL A 155 -14.29 11.89 20.00
C VAL A 155 -14.19 13.33 19.48
N GLU A 156 -14.28 14.31 20.36
CA GLU A 156 -14.15 15.73 20.01
C GLU A 156 -12.71 16.07 19.61
N ALA A 157 -11.71 15.59 20.36
CA ALA A 157 -10.31 15.75 20.01
C ALA A 157 -9.96 15.03 18.69
N ALA A 158 -10.57 13.88 18.41
CA ALA A 158 -10.40 13.16 17.14
C ALA A 158 -10.91 13.97 15.95
N ARG A 159 -12.08 14.60 16.05
CA ARG A 159 -12.64 15.45 14.98
C ARG A 159 -11.73 16.63 14.63
N ASN A 160 -11.13 17.26 15.64
CA ASN A 160 -10.26 18.43 15.48
C ASN A 160 -8.84 18.07 15.00
N HIS A 161 -8.40 16.80 15.16
CA HIS A 161 -7.05 16.34 14.88
C HIS A 161 -6.96 15.30 13.77
N ARG A 162 -8.02 15.09 13.01
CA ARG A 162 -8.17 14.01 12.05
C ARG A 162 -6.99 13.85 11.07
N ARG A 163 -6.42 14.96 10.57
CA ARG A 163 -5.28 14.92 9.63
C ARG A 163 -3.91 14.81 10.33
N SER A 164 -3.71 15.53 11.43
CA SER A 164 -2.41 15.57 12.10
C SER A 164 -2.07 14.29 12.84
N LYS A 165 -3.04 13.42 13.13
CA LYS A 165 -2.85 12.18 13.89
C LYS A 165 -2.75 10.93 13.03
N LEU A 166 -3.28 10.93 11.81
CA LEU A 166 -2.97 9.90 10.83
C LEU A 166 -1.47 9.88 10.52
N LEU A 167 -0.85 11.06 10.46
CA LEU A 167 0.60 11.23 10.31
C LEU A 167 1.43 10.72 11.51
N LEU A 168 0.80 10.40 12.65
CA LEU A 168 1.48 9.80 13.81
C LEU A 168 1.51 8.27 13.75
N ASN A 169 0.68 7.64 12.90
CA ASN A 169 0.73 6.22 12.63
C ASN A 169 1.68 5.97 11.45
N VAL A 170 2.96 6.03 11.70
CA VAL A 170 4.01 5.90 10.69
C VAL A 170 5.12 4.98 11.17
N LEU A 171 5.82 4.37 10.24
CA LEU A 171 7.04 3.62 10.51
C LEU A 171 8.15 4.60 10.92
N GLY A 172 9.05 4.14 11.80
CA GLY A 172 10.18 4.93 12.28
C GLY A 172 9.85 5.89 13.43
N ASN A 173 8.61 5.94 13.92
CA ASN A 173 8.27 6.78 15.07
C ASN A 173 8.98 6.25 16.33
N SER A 174 9.89 7.07 16.91
CA SER A 174 10.69 6.67 18.07
C SER A 174 9.87 6.48 19.35
N ARG A 175 8.69 7.07 19.43
CA ARG A 175 7.86 7.12 20.65
C ARG A 175 6.68 6.15 20.63
N LYS A 176 6.32 5.60 19.47
CA LYS A 176 5.14 4.75 19.31
C LYS A 176 5.40 3.64 18.31
N GLU A 177 4.91 2.45 18.66
CA GLU A 177 4.82 1.36 17.71
C GLU A 177 3.73 1.64 16.67
N PRO A 178 3.91 1.19 15.41
CA PRO A 178 2.92 1.38 14.37
C PRO A 178 1.68 0.52 14.64
N PHE A 179 0.51 1.12 14.44
CA PHE A 179 -0.74 0.37 14.39
C PHE A 179 -0.92 -0.20 12.98
N VAL A 180 -0.82 -1.52 12.86
CA VAL A 180 -0.92 -2.23 11.58
C VAL A 180 -2.35 -2.74 11.41
N THR A 181 -3.05 -2.26 10.40
CA THR A 181 -4.32 -2.85 9.98
C THR A 181 -4.05 -3.94 8.96
N VAL A 182 -4.63 -5.13 9.17
CA VAL A 182 -4.50 -6.27 8.28
C VAL A 182 -5.88 -6.80 7.92
N GLY A 183 -6.05 -7.18 6.65
CA GLY A 183 -7.26 -7.84 6.17
C GLY A 183 -6.93 -8.85 5.08
N TRP A 184 -7.89 -9.71 4.77
CA TRP A 184 -7.76 -10.68 3.68
C TRP A 184 -9.11 -11.02 3.06
N GLN A 185 -9.04 -11.51 1.85
CA GLN A 185 -10.17 -12.03 1.09
C GLN A 185 -9.74 -13.30 0.36
N MET A 186 -10.61 -14.29 0.37
CA MET A 186 -10.45 -15.54 -0.37
C MET A 186 -11.29 -15.52 -1.64
N GLY A 187 -10.97 -16.42 -2.58
CA GLY A 187 -11.75 -16.61 -3.78
C GLY A 187 -11.50 -15.56 -4.86
N MET A 188 -10.29 -15.00 -4.88
CA MET A 188 -9.90 -14.06 -5.94
C MET A 188 -9.96 -14.71 -7.32
N ALA A 189 -10.49 -13.99 -8.29
CA ALA A 189 -10.77 -14.48 -9.64
C ALA A 189 -10.34 -13.49 -10.73
N PRO A 190 -10.23 -13.94 -11.99
CA PRO A 190 -10.07 -13.03 -13.11
C PRO A 190 -11.18 -11.97 -13.16
N GLY A 191 -10.80 -10.70 -13.25
CA GLY A 191 -11.66 -9.54 -13.16
C GLY A 191 -11.42 -8.69 -11.92
N ASP A 192 -10.95 -9.28 -10.83
CA ASP A 192 -10.56 -8.52 -9.63
C ASP A 192 -9.44 -7.53 -9.93
N GLN A 193 -9.55 -6.35 -9.38
CA GLN A 193 -8.56 -5.27 -9.56
C GLN A 193 -8.25 -4.61 -8.22
N PHE A 194 -6.99 -4.28 -8.03
CA PHE A 194 -6.51 -3.58 -6.84
C PHE A 194 -5.76 -2.31 -7.25
N LEU A 195 -5.91 -1.28 -6.43
CA LEU A 195 -5.15 -0.04 -6.52
C LEU A 195 -4.54 0.26 -5.16
N LEU A 196 -3.22 0.37 -5.10
CA LEU A 196 -2.49 0.95 -3.97
C LEU A 196 -2.08 2.37 -4.38
N CYS A 197 -2.31 3.36 -3.54
CA CYS A 197 -1.95 4.74 -3.88
C CYS A 197 -1.63 5.60 -2.65
N SER A 198 -0.76 6.61 -2.85
CA SER A 198 -0.49 7.66 -1.87
C SER A 198 -1.60 8.72 -1.89
N ASP A 199 -1.58 9.60 -0.91
CA ASP A 199 -2.55 10.69 -0.75
C ASP A 199 -2.56 11.65 -1.95
N GLY A 200 -1.44 11.81 -2.63
CA GLY A 200 -1.32 12.59 -3.86
C GLY A 200 -2.17 12.08 -5.03
N LEU A 201 -2.71 10.85 -4.96
CA LEU A 201 -3.71 10.38 -5.90
C LEU A 201 -5.12 10.51 -5.33
N TRP A 202 -5.42 9.84 -4.20
CA TRP A 202 -6.80 9.69 -3.75
C TRP A 202 -7.47 11.00 -3.33
N HIS A 203 -6.72 12.05 -3.02
CA HIS A 203 -7.28 13.38 -2.78
C HIS A 203 -7.95 14.01 -4.01
N PHE A 204 -7.59 13.58 -5.21
CA PHE A 204 -8.06 14.19 -6.45
C PHE A 204 -9.11 13.36 -7.20
N PHE A 205 -9.50 12.19 -6.67
CA PHE A 205 -10.45 11.30 -7.32
C PHE A 205 -11.49 10.78 -6.34
N THR A 206 -12.70 10.58 -6.83
CA THR A 206 -13.69 9.77 -6.14
C THR A 206 -13.41 8.28 -6.38
N ASP A 207 -13.90 7.42 -5.48
CA ASP A 207 -13.74 5.97 -5.61
C ASP A 207 -14.35 5.46 -6.94
N ALA A 208 -15.49 6.03 -7.38
CA ALA A 208 -16.13 5.69 -8.66
C ALA A 208 -15.29 6.10 -9.88
N GLU A 209 -14.62 7.25 -9.86
CA GLU A 209 -13.70 7.65 -10.94
C GLU A 209 -12.50 6.70 -11.05
N LEU A 210 -11.94 6.29 -9.91
CA LEU A 210 -10.86 5.30 -9.89
C LEU A 210 -11.32 3.98 -10.48
N GLY A 211 -12.47 3.46 -10.05
CA GLY A 211 -13.02 2.21 -10.55
C GLY A 211 -13.32 2.25 -12.06
N ALA A 212 -13.92 3.34 -12.54
CA ALA A 212 -14.19 3.53 -13.97
C ALA A 212 -12.91 3.56 -14.82
N ALA A 213 -11.82 4.12 -14.30
CA ALA A 213 -10.52 4.13 -14.96
C ALA A 213 -9.92 2.72 -15.07
N LEU A 214 -9.99 1.94 -13.99
CA LEU A 214 -9.45 0.59 -13.94
C LEU A 214 -10.26 -0.39 -14.82
N ALA A 215 -11.59 -0.26 -14.85
CA ALA A 215 -12.45 -1.13 -15.62
C ALA A 215 -12.19 -1.09 -17.13
N ARG A 216 -11.85 0.09 -17.66
CA ARG A 216 -11.76 0.37 -19.11
C ARG A 216 -10.37 0.24 -19.70
N SER A 217 -9.35 0.01 -18.86
CA SER A 217 -7.95 0.10 -19.27
C SER A 217 -7.13 -1.07 -18.77
N THR A 218 -5.98 -1.30 -19.39
CA THR A 218 -4.94 -2.13 -18.79
C THR A 218 -4.33 -1.41 -17.57
N PRO A 219 -3.72 -2.13 -16.60
CA PRO A 219 -3.09 -1.49 -15.45
C PRO A 219 -2.10 -0.39 -15.81
N ARG A 220 -1.31 -0.61 -16.86
CA ARG A 220 -0.35 0.39 -17.36
C ARG A 220 -1.07 1.64 -17.89
N GLN A 221 -2.05 1.48 -18.78
CA GLN A 221 -2.80 2.60 -19.34
C GLN A 221 -3.55 3.39 -18.26
N ALA A 222 -4.19 2.68 -17.30
CA ALA A 222 -4.87 3.31 -16.19
C ALA A 222 -3.91 4.12 -15.32
N SER A 223 -2.71 3.57 -14.99
CA SER A 223 -1.72 4.29 -14.17
C SER A 223 -1.18 5.54 -14.88
N GLU A 224 -0.88 5.47 -16.18
CA GLU A 224 -0.43 6.61 -16.99
C GLU A 224 -1.51 7.71 -17.07
N MET A 225 -2.77 7.32 -17.27
CA MET A 225 -3.90 8.26 -17.35
C MET A 225 -4.19 8.91 -15.99
N LEU A 226 -4.26 8.12 -14.93
CA LEU A 226 -4.57 8.63 -13.59
C LEU A 226 -3.49 9.58 -13.08
N ILE A 227 -2.19 9.28 -13.31
CA ILE A 227 -1.09 10.15 -12.88
C ILE A 227 -1.12 11.49 -13.62
N ALA A 228 -1.38 11.49 -14.93
CA ALA A 228 -1.49 12.71 -15.73
C ALA A 228 -2.67 13.58 -15.25
N LYS A 229 -3.82 12.94 -14.97
CA LYS A 229 -5.00 13.65 -14.48
C LYS A 229 -4.85 14.16 -13.05
N ALA A 230 -4.13 13.44 -12.17
CA ALA A 230 -3.77 13.94 -10.83
C ALA A 230 -2.89 15.19 -10.92
N ALA A 231 -1.88 15.18 -11.78
CA ALA A 231 -1.02 16.34 -12.02
C ALA A 231 -1.81 17.55 -12.53
N GLU A 232 -2.73 17.36 -13.46
CA GLU A 232 -3.64 18.41 -13.96
C GLU A 232 -4.53 18.96 -12.84
N ARG A 233 -5.22 18.09 -12.09
CA ARG A 233 -6.16 18.48 -11.02
C ARG A 233 -5.47 19.17 -9.85
N SER A 234 -4.22 18.83 -9.58
CA SER A 234 -3.43 19.46 -8.53
C SER A 234 -3.03 20.90 -8.81
N GLN A 235 -3.12 21.34 -10.08
CA GLN A 235 -2.77 22.71 -10.50
C GLN A 235 -1.38 23.17 -10.00
N GLY A 236 -0.40 22.26 -9.99
CA GLY A 236 0.94 22.53 -9.50
C GLY A 236 1.08 22.62 -7.97
N LYS A 237 0.04 22.26 -7.20
CA LYS A 237 0.06 22.28 -5.71
C LYS A 237 0.10 20.87 -5.11
N GLY A 238 0.10 19.82 -5.94
CA GLY A 238 0.11 18.43 -5.49
C GLY A 238 1.44 18.02 -4.87
N GLY A 239 1.40 17.12 -3.88
CA GLY A 239 2.56 16.39 -3.37
C GLY A 239 3.05 15.30 -4.33
N ASN A 240 3.92 14.44 -3.82
CA ASN A 240 4.26 13.22 -4.55
C ASN A 240 2.97 12.40 -4.77
N CYS A 241 2.84 11.81 -5.94
CA CYS A 241 1.69 11.02 -6.33
C CYS A 241 2.18 9.69 -6.89
N SER A 242 1.79 8.60 -6.27
CA SER A 242 2.27 7.27 -6.63
C SER A 242 1.17 6.24 -6.57
N MET A 243 1.25 5.23 -7.43
CA MET A 243 0.29 4.14 -7.45
C MET A 243 0.86 2.82 -7.96
N VAL A 244 0.23 1.74 -7.54
CA VAL A 244 0.36 0.39 -8.11
C VAL A 244 -1.05 -0.11 -8.43
N ILE A 245 -1.28 -0.53 -9.66
CA ILE A 245 -2.52 -1.17 -10.11
C ILE A 245 -2.21 -2.63 -10.39
N VAL A 246 -3.02 -3.53 -9.85
CA VAL A 246 -2.93 -4.97 -10.08
C VAL A 246 -4.27 -5.46 -10.59
N LYS A 247 -4.26 -6.24 -11.68
CA LYS A 247 -5.44 -6.86 -12.30
C LYS A 247 -5.23 -8.36 -12.44
N LEU A 248 -6.21 -9.12 -12.00
CA LEU A 248 -6.26 -10.56 -12.20
C LEU A 248 -6.92 -10.85 -13.54
N VAL A 249 -6.22 -11.56 -14.41
CA VAL A 249 -6.73 -11.89 -15.75
C VAL A 249 -6.74 -13.40 -15.97
N LYS A 250 -7.55 -13.86 -16.91
CA LYS A 250 -7.60 -15.28 -17.27
C LYS A 250 -6.21 -15.75 -17.72
N PRO A 251 -5.75 -16.93 -17.29
CA PRO A 251 -4.52 -17.50 -17.84
C PRO A 251 -4.67 -17.67 -19.36
N VAL A 252 -3.61 -17.37 -20.10
CA VAL A 252 -3.57 -17.70 -21.52
C VAL A 252 -3.55 -19.22 -21.61
N GLN A 253 -4.55 -19.81 -22.24
CA GLN A 253 -4.53 -21.25 -22.55
C GLN A 253 -3.38 -21.49 -23.54
N PRO A 254 -2.55 -22.51 -23.32
CA PRO A 254 -1.45 -22.88 -24.25
C PRO A 254 -1.98 -23.32 -25.61
#